data_359a3a2c49a43038912ddaccecdb29f7
#
_entry.id   359a3a2c49a43038912ddaccecdb29f7
#
_cell.length_a   1.000
_cell.length_b   1.000
_cell.length_c   1.000
_cell.angle_alpha   90.00
_cell.angle_beta   90.00
_cell.angle_gamma   90.00
#
_symmetry.space_group_name_H-M   'P 1'
#
loop_
_entity.id
_entity.type
_entity.pdbx_description
1 polymer ?
#
loop_
_entity_poly.entity_id
_entity_poly.type
_entity_poly.pdbx_seq_one_letter_code
_entity_poly.pdbx_strand_id
1 'polypeptide(L)'
;MAAVSIEDMRLSKVAWILCAPALLVSTCLTANGSSSGRTLYKWVDEQGITHYGDHIPPEYAGQEQHVINSQGVEINRLDAQKTPEQLAADDQKKFDAQQSQNRDRNLLSTYASVQEIERLRDQRLTLLSDQVKVTSQFLEVLNGKLKKLRASSTHYKPYSDDPAAPVMPDQIAEDLVRVGNDIRTQELNLHQKTSEETIMRQQFESDIGRFKELKGIH
;
A
#
# COMPACT_ATOMS: atom_id res chain seq x y z
N MET A 1 -17.36 19.12 -37.17
CA MET A 1 -18.43 18.67 -38.09
C MET A 1 -18.36 17.14 -38.04
N ALA A 2 -19.28 16.37 -37.61
CA ALA A 2 -20.71 16.36 -37.54
C ALA A 2 -21.16 15.66 -36.24
N ALA A 3 -22.18 16.20 -35.63
CA ALA A 3 -22.98 15.58 -34.60
C ALA A 3 -23.86 14.50 -35.20
N VAL A 4 -24.07 13.39 -34.50
CA VAL A 4 -25.17 12.46 -34.76
C VAL A 4 -26.03 12.34 -33.52
N SER A 5 -27.26 12.67 -33.76
CA SER A 5 -28.41 12.88 -32.92
C SER A 5 -28.95 11.58 -32.34
N ILE A 6 -29.42 11.69 -31.11
CA ILE A 6 -30.32 10.72 -30.45
C ILE A 6 -31.74 11.12 -30.90
N GLU A 7 -32.48 10.19 -31.48
CA GLU A 7 -33.95 10.19 -31.38
C GLU A 7 -34.56 8.90 -31.95
N ASP A 8 -35.63 8.48 -31.26
CA ASP A 8 -36.73 7.61 -31.69
C ASP A 8 -36.58 6.08 -31.73
N MET A 9 -37.20 5.50 -30.72
CA MET A 9 -38.18 4.42 -31.02
C MET A 9 -39.20 4.26 -29.89
N ARG A 10 -40.25 4.99 -30.03
CA ARG A 10 -41.70 4.69 -30.10
C ARG A 10 -42.23 3.47 -29.35
N LEU A 11 -43.13 3.83 -28.45
CA LEU A 11 -44.24 3.05 -27.90
C LEU A 11 -44.99 2.21 -28.95
N SER A 12 -45.33 0.98 -28.59
CA SER A 12 -46.52 0.34 -29.11
C SER A 12 -47.40 -0.14 -27.98
N LYS A 13 -48.51 0.54 -27.84
CA LYS A 13 -49.68 0.12 -27.04
C LYS A 13 -50.38 -0.98 -27.79
N VAL A 14 -50.72 -2.08 -27.12
CA VAL A 14 -51.81 -2.94 -27.53
C VAL A 14 -52.70 -3.20 -26.30
N ALA A 15 -53.86 -2.56 -26.37
CA ALA A 15 -55.01 -2.85 -25.55
C ALA A 15 -55.72 -4.08 -26.07
N TRP A 16 -56.11 -4.98 -25.19
CA TRP A 16 -57.20 -5.92 -25.46
C TRP A 16 -58.10 -6.06 -24.24
N ILE A 17 -59.36 -5.98 -24.54
CA ILE A 17 -60.55 -5.74 -23.74
C ILE A 17 -61.20 -7.10 -23.36
N LEU A 18 -61.69 -7.15 -22.13
CA LEU A 18 -62.89 -7.86 -21.61
C LEU A 18 -63.08 -9.37 -21.85
N CYS A 19 -63.14 -10.10 -20.77
CA CYS A 19 -64.34 -10.92 -20.43
C CYS A 19 -64.29 -11.37 -18.99
N ALA A 20 -65.29 -10.99 -18.18
CA ALA A 20 -65.55 -11.57 -16.84
C ALA A 20 -66.37 -12.86 -17.02
N PRO A 21 -66.22 -13.82 -16.11
CA PRO A 21 -67.36 -14.17 -15.31
C PRO A 21 -67.07 -14.29 -13.80
N ALA A 22 -68.01 -13.81 -13.03
CA ALA A 22 -68.10 -13.91 -11.60
C ALA A 22 -68.23 -15.38 -11.16
N LEU A 23 -67.27 -15.83 -10.33
CA LEU A 23 -67.41 -17.04 -9.52
C LEU A 23 -67.19 -16.63 -8.06
N LEU A 24 -68.29 -16.63 -7.32
CA LEU A 24 -68.29 -16.54 -5.84
C LEU A 24 -67.52 -17.75 -5.27
N VAL A 25 -66.29 -17.50 -4.87
CA VAL A 25 -65.56 -18.43 -4.01
C VAL A 25 -65.56 -17.89 -2.61
N SER A 26 -66.34 -18.56 -1.78
CA SER A 26 -66.37 -18.40 -0.31
C SER A 26 -64.97 -18.66 0.23
N THR A 27 -64.22 -17.60 0.56
CA THR A 27 -62.93 -17.73 1.24
C THR A 27 -63.19 -17.93 2.74
N CYS A 28 -63.01 -19.16 3.22
CA CYS A 28 -62.75 -19.41 4.63
C CYS A 28 -61.50 -18.58 5.03
N LEU A 29 -61.69 -17.53 5.82
CA LEU A 29 -60.63 -16.91 6.56
C LEU A 29 -60.08 -17.92 7.57
N THR A 30 -59.03 -18.63 7.19
CA THR A 30 -58.15 -19.23 8.21
C THR A 30 -57.36 -18.09 8.79
N ALA A 31 -57.75 -17.63 9.97
CA ALA A 31 -56.91 -16.78 10.80
C ALA A 31 -55.64 -17.57 11.14
N ASN A 32 -54.58 -17.42 10.33
CA ASN A 32 -53.25 -17.77 10.74
C ASN A 32 -52.91 -16.81 11.87
N GLY A 33 -53.16 -17.22 13.09
CA GLY A 33 -52.60 -16.62 14.27
C GLY A 33 -51.07 -16.75 14.18
N SER A 34 -50.41 -15.79 13.56
CA SER A 34 -48.98 -15.60 13.77
C SER A 34 -48.82 -15.38 15.26
N SER A 35 -48.44 -16.41 15.99
CA SER A 35 -47.90 -16.26 17.32
C SER A 35 -46.64 -15.42 17.16
N SER A 36 -46.80 -14.14 17.28
CA SER A 36 -45.70 -13.21 17.48
C SER A 36 -44.98 -13.64 18.75
N GLY A 37 -44.05 -14.56 18.58
CA GLY A 37 -43.19 -14.99 19.68
C GLY A 37 -42.56 -13.78 20.28
N ARG A 38 -42.88 -13.48 21.55
CA ARG A 38 -42.23 -12.38 22.26
C ARG A 38 -40.72 -12.61 22.22
N THR A 39 -40.03 -11.72 21.53
CA THR A 39 -38.59 -11.70 21.51
C THR A 39 -38.13 -10.98 22.78
N LEU A 40 -37.30 -11.64 23.56
CA LEU A 40 -36.67 -11.09 24.74
C LEU A 40 -35.20 -10.84 24.46
N TYR A 41 -34.71 -9.75 24.96
CA TYR A 41 -33.30 -9.40 24.92
C TYR A 41 -32.67 -9.71 26.27
N LYS A 42 -31.48 -10.29 26.25
CA LYS A 42 -30.64 -10.51 27.44
C LYS A 42 -29.38 -9.67 27.26
N TRP A 43 -29.03 -8.87 28.25
CA TRP A 43 -27.79 -8.09 28.29
C TRP A 43 -27.19 -8.13 29.70
N VAL A 44 -25.94 -7.73 29.84
CA VAL A 44 -25.21 -7.67 31.11
C VAL A 44 -24.89 -6.20 31.40
N ASP A 45 -25.11 -5.75 32.62
CA ASP A 45 -24.74 -4.39 33.03
C ASP A 45 -23.26 -4.27 33.45
N GLU A 46 -22.83 -3.06 33.81
CA GLU A 46 -21.43 -2.78 34.24
C GLU A 46 -21.03 -3.51 35.54
N GLN A 47 -22.04 -3.93 36.34
CA GLN A 47 -21.82 -4.72 37.57
C GLN A 47 -21.78 -6.22 37.30
N GLY A 48 -21.97 -6.65 36.06
CA GLY A 48 -22.00 -8.07 35.67
C GLY A 48 -23.34 -8.75 35.93
N ILE A 49 -24.43 -7.97 36.18
CA ILE A 49 -25.76 -8.50 36.41
C ILE A 49 -26.48 -8.71 35.06
N THR A 50 -27.06 -9.88 34.90
CA THR A 50 -27.83 -10.20 33.68
C THR A 50 -29.25 -9.67 33.78
N HIS A 51 -29.65 -8.92 32.75
CA HIS A 51 -31.00 -8.37 32.60
C HIS A 51 -31.74 -9.01 31.44
N TYR A 52 -33.08 -9.02 31.53
CA TYR A 52 -33.97 -9.52 30.50
C TYR A 52 -35.08 -8.48 30.27
N GLY A 53 -35.40 -8.19 29.01
CA GLY A 53 -36.46 -7.22 28.68
C GLY A 53 -36.90 -7.34 27.22
N ASP A 54 -37.97 -6.68 26.89
CA ASP A 54 -38.52 -6.59 25.54
C ASP A 54 -37.79 -5.54 24.67
N HIS A 55 -37.03 -4.66 25.32
CA HIS A 55 -36.09 -3.72 24.68
C HIS A 55 -34.91 -3.45 25.60
N ILE A 56 -33.82 -3.03 24.99
CA ILE A 56 -32.56 -2.73 25.68
C ILE A 56 -32.47 -1.22 25.91
N PRO A 57 -32.15 -0.77 27.13
CA PRO A 57 -31.93 0.65 27.38
C PRO A 57 -30.79 1.18 26.48
N PRO A 58 -30.88 2.46 26.01
CA PRO A 58 -29.90 3.04 25.11
C PRO A 58 -28.45 3.02 25.60
N GLU A 59 -28.26 3.04 26.92
CA GLU A 59 -26.95 2.96 27.59
C GLU A 59 -26.23 1.62 27.37
N TYR A 60 -27.01 0.51 27.16
CA TYR A 60 -26.48 -0.83 26.91
C TYR A 60 -26.60 -1.25 25.45
N ALA A 61 -27.16 -0.40 24.59
CA ALA A 61 -27.38 -0.72 23.19
C ALA A 61 -26.07 -0.99 22.41
N GLY A 62 -24.93 -0.47 22.89
CA GLY A 62 -23.62 -0.69 22.32
C GLY A 62 -22.88 -1.95 22.79
N GLN A 63 -23.41 -2.65 23.79
CA GLN A 63 -22.83 -3.87 24.34
C GLN A 63 -23.31 -5.13 23.61
N GLU A 64 -22.70 -6.27 23.93
CA GLU A 64 -23.14 -7.58 23.43
C GLU A 64 -24.55 -7.91 23.93
N GLN A 65 -25.41 -8.35 23.03
CA GLN A 65 -26.81 -8.63 23.30
C GLN A 65 -27.19 -10.00 22.79
N HIS A 66 -28.00 -10.72 23.57
CA HIS A 66 -28.53 -12.02 23.17
C HIS A 66 -30.04 -11.89 22.98
N VAL A 67 -30.51 -12.35 21.83
CA VAL A 67 -31.94 -12.41 21.52
C VAL A 67 -32.43 -13.82 21.84
N ILE A 68 -33.39 -13.91 22.79
CA ILE A 68 -33.95 -15.18 23.23
C ILE A 68 -35.42 -15.27 22.87
N ASN A 69 -35.86 -16.47 22.61
CA ASN A 69 -37.28 -16.75 22.36
C ASN A 69 -38.05 -16.89 23.70
N SER A 70 -39.37 -17.06 23.62
CA SER A 70 -40.25 -17.30 24.77
C SER A 70 -39.94 -18.56 25.57
N GLN A 71 -39.10 -19.43 25.06
CA GLN A 71 -38.67 -20.69 25.71
C GLN A 71 -37.29 -20.52 26.38
N GLY A 72 -36.70 -19.32 26.35
CA GLY A 72 -35.37 -19.05 26.91
C GLY A 72 -34.20 -19.51 26.06
N VAL A 73 -34.47 -19.95 24.81
CA VAL A 73 -33.41 -20.38 23.88
C VAL A 73 -32.89 -19.17 23.12
N GLU A 74 -31.57 -19.01 23.06
CA GLU A 74 -30.90 -18.01 22.26
C GLU A 74 -31.13 -18.27 20.77
N ILE A 75 -31.73 -17.33 20.07
CA ILE A 75 -32.03 -17.40 18.64
C ILE A 75 -31.16 -16.48 17.80
N ASN A 76 -30.55 -15.46 18.40
CA ASN A 76 -29.61 -14.54 17.76
C ASN A 76 -28.70 -13.91 18.79
N ARG A 77 -27.53 -13.47 18.33
CA ARG A 77 -26.54 -12.70 19.10
C ARG A 77 -26.14 -11.46 18.31
N LEU A 78 -26.17 -10.34 18.97
CA LEU A 78 -25.71 -9.07 18.45
C LEU A 78 -24.40 -8.73 19.17
N ASP A 79 -23.32 -8.73 18.42
CA ASP A 79 -22.01 -8.38 18.98
C ASP A 79 -21.98 -6.93 19.45
N ALA A 80 -21.12 -6.62 20.43
CA ALA A 80 -20.89 -5.28 20.89
C ALA A 80 -20.43 -4.37 19.74
N GLN A 81 -20.86 -3.11 19.77
CA GLN A 81 -20.37 -2.12 18.82
C GLN A 81 -18.86 -1.95 18.99
N LYS A 82 -18.14 -2.00 17.88
CA LYS A 82 -16.69 -1.80 17.88
C LYS A 82 -16.35 -0.37 18.34
N THR A 83 -15.34 -0.25 19.17
CA THR A 83 -14.81 1.06 19.55
C THR A 83 -14.20 1.78 18.32
N PRO A 84 -14.08 3.11 18.37
CA PRO A 84 -13.41 3.87 17.30
C PRO A 84 -12.01 3.33 16.97
N GLU A 85 -11.25 2.87 17.99
CA GLU A 85 -9.92 2.29 17.83
C GLU A 85 -10.00 0.93 17.11
N GLN A 86 -10.99 0.11 17.45
CA GLN A 86 -11.21 -1.19 16.78
C GLN A 86 -11.63 -0.99 15.32
N LEU A 87 -12.49 0.01 15.05
CA LEU A 87 -12.88 0.35 13.68
C LEU A 87 -11.68 0.83 12.87
N ALA A 88 -10.86 1.72 13.43
CA ALA A 88 -9.65 2.21 12.79
C ALA A 88 -8.64 1.07 12.52
N ALA A 89 -8.47 0.14 13.48
CA ALA A 89 -7.61 -1.03 13.30
C ALA A 89 -8.13 -2.00 12.21
N ASP A 90 -9.45 -2.21 12.16
CA ASP A 90 -10.06 -3.04 11.12
C ASP A 90 -9.95 -2.39 9.73
N ASP A 91 -10.13 -1.08 9.64
CA ASP A 91 -10.00 -0.35 8.39
C ASP A 91 -8.54 -0.33 7.91
N GLN A 92 -7.57 -0.18 8.83
CA GLN A 92 -6.15 -0.33 8.50
C GLN A 92 -5.85 -1.73 7.96
N LYS A 93 -6.34 -2.79 8.63
CA LYS A 93 -6.16 -4.18 8.16
C LYS A 93 -6.77 -4.40 6.77
N LYS A 94 -7.96 -3.84 6.51
CA LYS A 94 -8.60 -3.93 5.19
C LYS A 94 -7.77 -3.21 4.12
N PHE A 95 -7.28 -2.01 4.45
CA PHE A 95 -6.43 -1.24 3.56
C PHE A 95 -5.14 -2.00 3.22
N ASP A 96 -4.46 -2.55 4.23
CA ASP A 96 -3.22 -3.31 4.05
C ASP A 96 -3.46 -4.59 3.22
N ALA A 97 -4.56 -5.29 3.49
CA ALA A 97 -4.96 -6.46 2.72
C ALA A 97 -5.25 -6.11 1.25
N GLN A 98 -5.98 -5.02 1.01
CA GLN A 98 -6.28 -4.56 -0.34
C GLN A 98 -5.02 -4.11 -1.08
N GLN A 99 -4.12 -3.40 -0.40
CA GLN A 99 -2.83 -3.00 -0.95
C GLN A 99 -1.96 -4.21 -1.32
N SER A 100 -1.94 -5.24 -0.46
CA SER A 100 -1.23 -6.49 -0.74
C SER A 100 -1.82 -7.20 -1.97
N GLN A 101 -3.15 -7.36 -2.03
CA GLN A 101 -3.82 -7.96 -3.19
C GLN A 101 -3.55 -7.19 -4.50
N ASN A 102 -3.51 -5.87 -4.44
CA ASN A 102 -3.20 -5.05 -5.61
C ASN A 102 -1.75 -5.25 -6.06
N ARG A 103 -0.78 -5.32 -5.13
CA ARG A 103 0.62 -5.64 -5.45
C ARG A 103 0.73 -7.02 -6.11
N ASP A 104 0.09 -8.05 -5.55
CA ASP A 104 0.09 -9.39 -6.08
C ASP A 104 -0.49 -9.46 -7.49
N ARG A 105 -1.62 -8.77 -7.72
CA ARG A 105 -2.24 -8.68 -9.04
C ARG A 105 -1.35 -7.98 -10.05
N ASN A 106 -0.72 -6.86 -9.65
CA ASN A 106 0.22 -6.14 -10.51
C ASN A 106 1.43 -7.00 -10.85
N LEU A 107 1.99 -7.71 -9.87
CA LEU A 107 3.12 -8.62 -10.09
C LEU A 107 2.78 -9.70 -11.12
N LEU A 108 1.63 -10.37 -10.95
CA LEU A 108 1.17 -11.41 -11.87
C LEU A 108 0.78 -10.90 -13.26
N SER A 109 0.35 -9.64 -13.37
CA SER A 109 0.01 -9.03 -14.67
C SER A 109 1.22 -8.45 -15.40
N THR A 110 2.26 -8.06 -14.65
CA THR A 110 3.47 -7.46 -15.21
C THR A 110 4.43 -8.51 -15.76
N TYR A 111 4.54 -9.66 -15.10
CA TYR A 111 5.51 -10.68 -15.42
C TYR A 111 4.85 -12.01 -15.80
N ALA A 112 5.30 -12.61 -16.88
CA ALA A 112 4.84 -13.92 -17.33
C ALA A 112 5.56 -15.07 -16.60
N SER A 113 6.82 -14.89 -16.20
CA SER A 113 7.65 -15.93 -15.58
C SER A 113 8.71 -15.36 -14.64
N VAL A 114 9.25 -16.24 -13.78
CA VAL A 114 10.40 -15.93 -12.91
C VAL A 114 11.61 -15.49 -13.72
N GLN A 115 11.88 -16.18 -14.82
CA GLN A 115 13.01 -15.89 -15.71
C GLN A 115 12.92 -14.46 -16.31
N GLU A 116 11.72 -13.96 -16.53
CA GLU A 116 11.52 -12.60 -17.00
C GLU A 116 11.88 -11.56 -15.92
N ILE A 117 11.50 -11.82 -14.68
CA ILE A 117 11.87 -10.97 -13.54
C ILE A 117 13.37 -10.97 -13.33
N GLU A 118 14.00 -12.15 -13.35
CA GLU A 118 15.46 -12.33 -13.22
C GLU A 118 16.21 -11.59 -14.31
N ARG A 119 15.78 -11.74 -15.58
CA ARG A 119 16.40 -11.04 -16.71
C ARG A 119 16.30 -9.51 -16.55
N LEU A 120 15.15 -9.00 -16.14
CA LEU A 120 14.96 -7.57 -15.93
C LEU A 120 15.81 -7.07 -14.77
N ARG A 121 15.86 -7.83 -13.66
CA ARG A 121 16.76 -7.57 -12.53
C ARG A 121 18.19 -7.42 -13.00
N ASP A 122 18.69 -8.43 -13.72
CA ASP A 122 20.10 -8.49 -14.16
C ASP A 122 20.43 -7.32 -15.11
N GLN A 123 19.53 -6.99 -16.02
CA GLN A 123 19.71 -5.83 -16.90
C GLN A 123 19.79 -4.51 -16.10
N ARG A 124 18.92 -4.30 -15.12
CA ARG A 124 18.90 -3.08 -14.32
C ARG A 124 20.10 -3.00 -13.37
N LEU A 125 20.47 -4.12 -12.74
CA LEU A 125 21.65 -4.18 -11.87
C LEU A 125 22.94 -3.96 -12.65
N THR A 126 23.07 -4.49 -13.88
CA THR A 126 24.21 -4.24 -14.75
C THR A 126 24.34 -2.74 -15.05
N LEU A 127 23.25 -2.08 -15.40
CA LEU A 127 23.27 -0.64 -15.66
C LEU A 127 23.73 0.18 -14.45
N LEU A 128 23.23 -0.15 -13.25
CA LEU A 128 23.68 0.52 -12.01
C LEU A 128 25.13 0.21 -11.67
N SER A 129 25.53 -1.04 -11.80
CA SER A 129 26.93 -1.47 -11.59
C SER A 129 27.90 -0.75 -12.53
N ASP A 130 27.54 -0.57 -13.80
CA ASP A 130 28.35 0.19 -14.75
C ASP A 130 28.47 1.66 -14.34
N GLN A 131 27.38 2.27 -13.85
CA GLN A 131 27.42 3.65 -13.33
C GLN A 131 28.30 3.77 -12.08
N VAL A 132 28.21 2.80 -11.15
CA VAL A 132 29.09 2.69 -9.97
C VAL A 132 30.54 2.61 -10.40
N LYS A 133 30.85 1.74 -11.36
CA LYS A 133 32.21 1.57 -11.89
C LYS A 133 32.76 2.83 -12.51
N VAL A 134 31.99 3.52 -13.36
CA VAL A 134 32.41 4.78 -13.98
C VAL A 134 32.65 5.86 -12.92
N THR A 135 31.76 5.98 -11.93
CA THR A 135 31.91 6.95 -10.85
C THR A 135 33.14 6.65 -9.99
N SER A 136 33.41 5.38 -9.69
CA SER A 136 34.61 4.95 -8.95
C SER A 136 35.90 5.26 -9.72
N GLN A 137 35.95 4.99 -11.01
CA GLN A 137 37.09 5.34 -11.86
C GLN A 137 37.32 6.85 -11.90
N PHE A 138 36.26 7.63 -12.00
CA PHE A 138 36.36 9.08 -11.95
C PHE A 138 36.91 9.60 -10.61
N LEU A 139 36.47 9.00 -9.50
CA LEU A 139 37.02 9.28 -8.15
C LEU A 139 38.51 8.95 -8.08
N GLU A 140 38.98 7.86 -8.66
CA GLU A 140 40.41 7.54 -8.72
C GLU A 140 41.21 8.61 -9.45
N VAL A 141 40.71 9.13 -10.58
CA VAL A 141 41.34 10.23 -11.32
C VAL A 141 41.38 11.53 -10.49
N LEU A 142 40.28 11.89 -9.83
CA LEU A 142 40.21 13.05 -8.98
C LEU A 142 41.16 12.94 -7.78
N ASN A 143 41.21 11.80 -7.13
CA ASN A 143 42.14 11.53 -6.02
C ASN A 143 43.61 11.59 -6.48
N GLY A 144 43.91 11.08 -7.67
CA GLY A 144 45.23 11.21 -8.29
C GLY A 144 45.61 12.68 -8.54
N LYS A 145 44.65 13.51 -9.03
CA LYS A 145 44.84 14.94 -9.22
C LYS A 145 45.04 15.68 -7.88
N LEU A 146 44.23 15.37 -6.88
CA LEU A 146 44.36 15.93 -5.54
C LEU A 146 45.73 15.61 -4.92
N LYS A 147 46.21 14.38 -5.07
CA LYS A 147 47.56 13.99 -4.60
C LYS A 147 48.67 14.81 -5.26
N LYS A 148 48.58 15.05 -6.55
CA LYS A 148 49.56 15.89 -7.28
C LYS A 148 49.50 17.36 -6.82
N LEU A 149 48.28 17.90 -6.66
CA LEU A 149 48.11 19.29 -6.19
C LEU A 149 48.64 19.47 -4.75
N ARG A 150 48.38 18.51 -3.86
CA ARG A 150 48.96 18.52 -2.49
C ARG A 150 50.45 18.42 -2.50
N ALA A 151 51.05 17.60 -3.34
CA ALA A 151 52.50 17.53 -3.48
C ALA A 151 53.10 18.87 -3.99
N SER A 152 52.42 19.51 -4.92
CA SER A 152 52.84 20.84 -5.40
C SER A 152 52.66 21.92 -4.32
N SER A 153 51.62 21.84 -3.49
CA SER A 153 51.34 22.84 -2.46
C SER A 153 52.39 22.88 -1.35
N THR A 154 53.16 21.80 -1.13
CA THR A 154 54.21 21.75 -0.08
C THR A 154 55.35 22.74 -0.34
N HIS A 155 55.48 23.27 -1.53
CA HIS A 155 56.49 24.28 -1.86
C HIS A 155 56.07 25.72 -1.51
N TYR A 156 54.83 25.92 -1.09
CA TYR A 156 54.21 27.23 -0.86
C TYR A 156 53.68 27.36 0.58
N LYS A 157 53.64 28.60 1.08
CA LYS A 157 52.90 28.87 2.32
C LYS A 157 51.40 28.70 2.12
N PRO A 158 50.64 28.19 3.09
CA PRO A 158 51.05 27.80 4.46
C PRO A 158 51.59 26.37 4.63
N TYR A 159 51.74 25.59 3.56
CA TYR A 159 52.07 24.14 3.63
C TYR A 159 53.57 23.85 3.62
N SER A 160 54.40 24.84 3.35
CA SER A 160 55.88 24.69 3.39
C SER A 160 56.42 24.97 4.80
N ASP A 161 57.38 24.17 5.24
CA ASP A 161 58.11 24.36 6.49
C ASP A 161 59.21 25.43 6.35
N ASP A 162 59.52 25.86 5.13
CA ASP A 162 60.51 26.92 4.86
C ASP A 162 59.90 28.32 5.14
N PRO A 163 60.45 29.08 6.10
CA PRO A 163 59.99 30.44 6.37
C PRO A 163 60.10 31.39 5.16
N ALA A 164 61.01 31.12 4.21
CA ALA A 164 61.22 31.87 3.00
C ALA A 164 60.34 31.44 1.81
N ALA A 165 59.54 30.38 1.97
CA ALA A 165 58.69 29.87 0.91
C ALA A 165 57.72 30.94 0.38
N PRO A 166 57.48 31.00 -0.94
CA PRO A 166 56.56 31.95 -1.55
C PRO A 166 55.09 31.64 -1.16
N VAL A 167 54.24 32.64 -1.33
CA VAL A 167 52.79 32.48 -1.18
C VAL A 167 52.28 31.58 -2.29
N MET A 168 51.29 30.72 -1.95
CA MET A 168 50.68 29.84 -2.93
C MET A 168 49.99 30.62 -4.05
N PRO A 169 50.21 30.28 -5.32
CA PRO A 169 49.44 30.81 -6.44
C PRO A 169 47.95 30.55 -6.30
N ASP A 170 47.11 31.55 -6.58
CA ASP A 170 45.65 31.46 -6.47
C ASP A 170 45.11 30.27 -7.25
N GLN A 171 45.64 29.97 -8.42
CA GLN A 171 45.26 28.85 -9.27
C GLN A 171 45.40 27.48 -8.55
N ILE A 172 46.47 27.29 -7.78
CA ILE A 172 46.67 26.05 -7.02
C ILE A 172 45.66 25.95 -5.86
N ALA A 173 45.42 27.07 -5.17
CA ALA A 173 44.46 27.16 -4.09
C ALA A 173 43.02 26.86 -4.58
N GLU A 174 42.62 27.48 -5.69
CA GLU A 174 41.32 27.25 -6.33
C GLU A 174 41.17 25.78 -6.80
N ASP A 175 42.20 25.22 -7.42
CA ASP A 175 42.19 23.85 -7.88
C ASP A 175 42.08 22.85 -6.72
N LEU A 176 42.73 23.09 -5.60
CA LEU A 176 42.62 22.27 -4.38
C LEU A 176 41.19 22.25 -3.86
N VAL A 177 40.56 23.43 -3.77
CA VAL A 177 39.16 23.55 -3.31
C VAL A 177 38.21 22.89 -4.29
N ARG A 178 38.36 23.17 -5.60
CA ARG A 178 37.50 22.61 -6.64
C ARG A 178 37.57 21.08 -6.66
N VAL A 179 38.77 20.50 -6.73
CA VAL A 179 38.94 19.03 -6.77
C VAL A 179 38.46 18.39 -5.47
N GLY A 180 38.63 19.04 -4.32
CA GLY A 180 38.11 18.59 -3.05
C GLY A 180 36.59 18.54 -3.04
N ASN A 181 35.92 19.54 -3.59
CA ASN A 181 34.44 19.57 -3.71
C ASN A 181 33.94 18.55 -4.73
N ASP A 182 34.63 18.38 -5.87
CA ASP A 182 34.30 17.39 -6.88
C ASP A 182 34.37 15.98 -6.29
N ILE A 183 35.41 15.66 -5.52
CA ILE A 183 35.56 14.37 -4.83
C ILE A 183 34.38 14.13 -3.90
N ARG A 184 34.05 15.10 -3.02
CA ARG A 184 32.93 14.98 -2.08
C ARG A 184 31.61 14.72 -2.81
N THR A 185 31.37 15.45 -3.90
CA THR A 185 30.15 15.25 -4.71
C THR A 185 30.09 13.86 -5.32
N GLN A 186 31.21 13.38 -5.86
CA GLN A 186 31.26 12.05 -6.47
C GLN A 186 31.18 10.91 -5.43
N GLU A 187 31.72 11.10 -4.23
CA GLU A 187 31.55 10.15 -3.11
C GLU A 187 30.09 10.02 -2.70
N LEU A 188 29.36 11.14 -2.61
CA LEU A 188 27.93 11.13 -2.33
C LEU A 188 27.14 10.40 -3.43
N ASN A 189 27.45 10.68 -4.70
CA ASN A 189 26.84 10.02 -5.85
C ASN A 189 27.13 8.52 -5.84
N LEU A 190 28.36 8.10 -5.55
CA LEU A 190 28.72 6.70 -5.44
C LEU A 190 27.95 5.99 -4.35
N HIS A 191 27.88 6.59 -3.17
CA HIS A 191 27.10 6.05 -2.05
C HIS A 191 25.63 5.90 -2.40
N GLN A 192 25.02 6.90 -3.03
CA GLN A 192 23.63 6.85 -3.46
C GLN A 192 23.41 5.70 -4.46
N LYS A 193 24.24 5.59 -5.50
CA LYS A 193 24.09 4.54 -6.51
C LYS A 193 24.30 3.13 -5.97
N THR A 194 25.23 2.96 -5.04
CA THR A 194 25.45 1.67 -4.35
C THR A 194 24.25 1.31 -3.47
N SER A 195 23.64 2.30 -2.82
CA SER A 195 22.43 2.13 -2.05
C SER A 195 21.24 1.75 -2.95
N GLU A 196 21.07 2.46 -4.08
CA GLU A 196 20.05 2.15 -5.09
C GLU A 196 20.19 0.72 -5.64
N GLU A 197 21.42 0.28 -5.94
CA GLU A 197 21.69 -1.10 -6.37
C GLU A 197 21.25 -2.13 -5.33
N THR A 198 21.58 -1.88 -4.07
CA THR A 198 21.22 -2.78 -2.96
C THR A 198 19.71 -2.86 -2.78
N ILE A 199 19.03 -1.71 -2.75
CA ILE A 199 17.55 -1.64 -2.63
C ILE A 199 16.89 -2.35 -3.80
N MET A 200 17.34 -2.09 -5.03
CA MET A 200 16.79 -2.71 -6.24
C MET A 200 16.97 -4.22 -6.21
N ARG A 201 18.12 -4.73 -5.80
CA ARG A 201 18.37 -6.16 -5.65
C ARG A 201 17.39 -6.80 -4.67
N GLN A 202 17.24 -6.20 -3.48
CA GLN A 202 16.32 -6.69 -2.46
C GLN A 202 14.87 -6.70 -2.95
N GLN A 203 14.46 -5.67 -3.68
CA GLN A 203 13.11 -5.56 -4.23
C GLN A 203 12.85 -6.67 -5.26
N PHE A 204 13.75 -6.90 -6.20
CA PHE A 204 13.59 -7.98 -7.16
C PHE A 204 13.61 -9.38 -6.52
N GLU A 205 14.44 -9.61 -5.51
CA GLU A 205 14.43 -10.88 -4.78
C GLU A 205 13.10 -11.10 -4.04
N SER A 206 12.56 -10.05 -3.43
CA SER A 206 11.23 -10.08 -2.82
C SER A 206 10.13 -10.38 -3.85
N ASP A 207 10.17 -9.71 -5.01
CA ASP A 207 9.21 -9.91 -6.09
C ASP A 207 9.27 -11.34 -6.66
N ILE A 208 10.49 -11.87 -6.85
CA ILE A 208 10.71 -13.26 -7.30
C ILE A 208 10.14 -14.25 -6.28
N GLY A 209 10.44 -14.05 -4.99
CA GLY A 209 9.91 -14.89 -3.92
C GLY A 209 8.38 -14.89 -3.92
N ARG A 210 7.78 -13.69 -3.95
CA ARG A 210 6.33 -13.54 -3.96
C ARG A 210 5.68 -14.11 -5.22
N PHE A 211 6.27 -13.93 -6.37
CA PHE A 211 5.78 -14.51 -7.63
C PHE A 211 5.79 -16.05 -7.59
N LYS A 212 6.86 -16.65 -7.05
CA LYS A 212 6.94 -18.10 -6.86
C LYS A 212 5.83 -18.62 -5.96
N GLU A 213 5.62 -17.97 -4.81
CA GLU A 213 4.52 -18.31 -3.89
C GLU A 213 3.14 -18.27 -4.59
N LEU A 214 2.85 -17.16 -5.29
CA LEU A 214 1.58 -16.97 -5.99
C LEU A 214 1.34 -17.98 -7.12
N LYS A 215 2.40 -18.46 -7.75
CA LYS A 215 2.35 -19.48 -8.82
C LYS A 215 2.50 -20.91 -8.31
N GLY A 216 2.77 -21.13 -7.02
CA GLY A 216 3.03 -22.46 -6.46
C GLY A 216 4.31 -23.11 -7.00
N ILE A 217 5.33 -22.32 -7.31
CA ILE A 217 6.63 -22.79 -7.85
C ILE A 217 7.59 -22.89 -6.66
N HIS A 218 8.19 -24.07 -6.48
CA HIS A 218 9.16 -24.36 -5.42
C HIS A 218 10.58 -24.45 -5.97
#